data_b56606ab8aca8eec8c47be358f7cf707
#
_entry.id   b56606ab8aca8eec8c47be358f7cf707
#
_cell.length_a   1.000
_cell.length_b   1.000
_cell.length_c   1.000
_cell.angle_alpha   90.00
_cell.angle_beta   90.00
_cell.angle_gamma   90.00
#
_symmetry.space_group_name_H-M   'P 1'
#
loop_
_entity.id
_entity.type
_entity.pdbx_description
1 polymer ?
#
loop_
_entity_poly.entity_id
_entity_poly.type
_entity_poly.pdbx_seq_one_letter_code
_entity_poly.pdbx_strand_id
1 'polypeptide(L)'
;RSQLRRTRDRIQNHLDSILQGSTYERALQERVVTIRNGRYVIPVKQDFSGTVRGVMQGQSSSGLTVFVEPMPVVEMNNKLNELFGEEEREVARILAATSDALREHVDDLRNNADALTELDFLRAKANYSLDYRCRAPIVPDAPRVDLRGARHPLLERLFREERASGQAPEGRAVIPLTVCFDDPARG
;
A
#
# COMPACT_ATOMS: atom_id res chain seq x y z
N ARG A 1 3.31 23.22 0.07
CA ARG A 1 2.37 22.63 1.06
C ARG A 1 1.80 23.66 2.03
N SER A 2 2.59 24.55 2.62
CA SER A 2 2.08 25.58 3.55
C SER A 2 1.10 26.54 2.88
N GLN A 3 1.34 26.93 1.62
CA GLN A 3 0.45 27.79 0.85
C GLN A 3 -0.87 27.08 0.49
N LEU A 4 -0.83 25.82 0.09
CA LEU A 4 -2.01 25.00 -0.17
C LEU A 4 -2.93 24.98 1.05
N ARG A 5 -2.36 24.69 2.23
CA ARG A 5 -3.12 24.65 3.48
C ARG A 5 -3.76 26.01 3.78
N ARG A 6 -2.99 27.10 3.71
CA ARG A 6 -3.51 28.45 3.95
C ARG A 6 -4.62 28.86 2.98
N THR A 7 -4.48 28.51 1.70
CA THR A 7 -5.51 28.83 0.69
C THR A 7 -6.77 28.03 0.95
N ARG A 8 -6.65 26.75 1.29
CA ARG A 8 -7.77 25.89 1.68
C ARG A 8 -8.51 26.43 2.90
N ASP A 9 -7.77 26.79 3.95
CA ASP A 9 -8.36 27.31 5.19
C ASP A 9 -9.10 28.63 4.92
N ARG A 10 -8.58 29.50 4.04
CA ARG A 10 -9.26 30.74 3.62
C ARG A 10 -10.55 30.47 2.88
N ILE A 11 -10.55 29.52 1.94
CA ILE A 11 -11.77 29.12 1.20
C ILE A 11 -12.81 28.62 2.20
N GLN A 12 -12.42 27.71 3.09
CA GLN A 12 -13.30 27.11 4.08
C GLN A 12 -13.95 28.18 4.95
N ASN A 13 -13.13 29.07 5.54
CA ASN A 13 -13.61 30.15 6.40
C ASN A 13 -14.58 31.09 5.66
N HIS A 14 -14.32 31.39 4.38
CA HIS A 14 -15.17 32.24 3.58
C HIS A 14 -16.52 31.56 3.27
N LEU A 15 -16.50 30.29 2.91
CA LEU A 15 -17.73 29.52 2.67
C LEU A 15 -18.51 29.31 3.95
N ASP A 16 -17.87 29.04 5.07
CA ASP A 16 -18.53 28.91 6.39
C ASP A 16 -19.24 30.22 6.77
N SER A 17 -18.61 31.38 6.48
CA SER A 17 -19.26 32.70 6.68
C SER A 17 -20.51 32.87 5.81
N ILE A 18 -20.48 32.41 4.56
CA ILE A 18 -21.64 32.42 3.66
C ILE A 18 -22.76 31.50 4.19
N LEU A 19 -22.40 30.28 4.66
CA LEU A 19 -23.35 29.29 5.17
C LEU A 19 -24.00 29.69 6.48
N GLN A 20 -23.30 30.46 7.33
CA GLN A 20 -23.81 30.97 8.60
C GLN A 20 -24.64 32.25 8.45
N GLY A 21 -24.46 32.98 7.33
CA GLY A 21 -25.19 34.20 7.05
C GLY A 21 -26.67 33.93 6.73
N SER A 22 -27.54 34.85 7.14
CA SER A 22 -29.01 34.78 6.86
C SER A 22 -29.35 35.01 5.40
N THR A 23 -28.45 35.61 4.62
CA THR A 23 -28.70 36.03 3.23
C THR A 23 -29.12 34.90 2.30
N TYR A 24 -28.53 33.71 2.46
CA TYR A 24 -28.80 32.56 1.58
C TYR A 24 -29.47 31.39 2.30
N GLU A 25 -29.97 31.58 3.53
CA GLU A 25 -30.53 30.52 4.36
C GLU A 25 -31.61 29.70 3.67
N ARG A 26 -32.55 30.38 2.93
CA ARG A 26 -33.62 29.71 2.20
C ARG A 26 -33.16 29.01 0.93
N ALA A 27 -32.07 29.49 0.34
CA ALA A 27 -31.51 28.97 -0.90
C ALA A 27 -30.64 27.73 -0.70
N LEU A 28 -30.02 27.58 0.47
CA LEU A 28 -29.20 26.44 0.77
C LEU A 28 -29.98 25.15 0.92
N GLN A 29 -29.49 24.06 0.31
CA GLN A 29 -30.02 22.73 0.50
C GLN A 29 -29.55 22.16 1.84
N GLU A 30 -28.25 22.32 2.11
CA GLU A 30 -27.58 21.93 3.35
C GLU A 30 -26.52 23.00 3.69
N ARG A 31 -26.23 23.16 4.99
CA ARG A 31 -25.18 24.08 5.45
C ARG A 31 -23.83 23.40 5.53
N VAL A 32 -23.37 22.89 4.39
CA VAL A 32 -22.10 22.16 4.27
C VAL A 32 -21.29 22.65 3.08
N VAL A 33 -19.99 22.71 3.25
CA VAL A 33 -19.05 22.90 2.15
C VAL A 33 -18.76 21.54 1.52
N THR A 34 -18.83 21.44 0.20
CA THR A 34 -18.50 20.23 -0.54
C THR A 34 -17.48 20.51 -1.65
N ILE A 35 -16.93 19.46 -2.24
CA ILE A 35 -15.98 19.58 -3.35
C ILE A 35 -16.62 18.95 -4.59
N ARG A 36 -16.62 19.70 -5.69
CA ARG A 36 -17.02 19.24 -7.02
C ARG A 36 -15.98 19.69 -8.05
N ASN A 37 -15.54 18.75 -8.89
CA ASN A 37 -14.52 19.01 -9.93
C ASN A 37 -13.25 19.71 -9.36
N GLY A 38 -12.83 19.29 -8.15
CA GLY A 38 -11.65 19.90 -7.49
C GLY A 38 -11.89 21.30 -6.92
N ARG A 39 -13.15 21.80 -6.88
CA ARG A 39 -13.52 23.12 -6.40
C ARG A 39 -14.38 23.03 -5.15
N TYR A 40 -14.17 23.95 -4.22
CA TYR A 40 -15.03 24.12 -3.05
C TYR A 40 -16.30 24.86 -3.44
N VAL A 41 -17.43 24.26 -3.15
CA VAL A 41 -18.76 24.72 -3.55
C VAL A 41 -19.76 24.56 -2.42
N ILE A 42 -20.92 25.20 -2.54
CA ILE A 42 -22.05 25.04 -1.62
C ILE A 42 -23.25 24.44 -2.35
N PRO A 43 -24.03 23.55 -1.69
CA PRO A 43 -25.24 22.97 -2.26
C PRO A 43 -26.42 23.98 -2.15
N VAL A 44 -26.99 24.33 -3.28
CA VAL A 44 -28.10 25.27 -3.42
C VAL A 44 -29.30 24.51 -4.00
N LYS A 45 -30.50 24.78 -3.50
CA LYS A 45 -31.76 24.23 -4.07
C LYS A 45 -31.92 24.72 -5.50
N GLN A 46 -32.36 23.85 -6.40
CA GLN A 46 -32.54 24.16 -7.82
C GLN A 46 -33.39 25.43 -8.04
N ASP A 47 -34.49 25.57 -7.30
CA ASP A 47 -35.41 26.70 -7.40
C ASP A 47 -34.76 28.04 -7.03
N PHE A 48 -33.66 28.01 -6.33
CA PHE A 48 -32.91 29.20 -5.86
C PHE A 48 -31.52 29.32 -6.51
N SER A 49 -31.25 28.56 -7.60
CA SER A 49 -29.95 28.52 -8.27
C SER A 49 -29.44 29.89 -8.71
N GLY A 50 -30.34 30.80 -9.07
CA GLY A 50 -30.00 32.20 -9.45
C GLY A 50 -29.79 33.15 -8.27
N THR A 51 -30.11 32.76 -7.04
CA THR A 51 -30.01 33.64 -5.86
C THR A 51 -28.58 33.81 -5.40
N VAL A 52 -27.75 32.75 -5.49
CA VAL A 52 -26.36 32.77 -5.15
C VAL A 52 -25.51 33.14 -6.37
N ARG A 53 -24.90 34.32 -6.34
CA ARG A 53 -23.98 34.73 -7.42
C ARG A 53 -22.74 33.86 -7.42
N GLY A 54 -22.57 33.06 -8.49
CA GLY A 54 -21.48 32.11 -8.59
C GLY A 54 -21.46 31.30 -9.87
N VAL A 55 -20.54 30.37 -9.98
CA VAL A 55 -20.38 29.44 -11.10
C VAL A 55 -20.99 28.10 -10.72
N MET A 56 -21.88 27.57 -11.57
CA MET A 56 -22.43 26.23 -11.39
C MET A 56 -21.35 25.19 -11.72
N GLN A 57 -21.07 24.31 -10.77
CA GLN A 57 -20.08 23.24 -10.90
C GLN A 57 -20.71 21.84 -11.09
N GLY A 58 -22.02 21.76 -11.12
CA GLY A 58 -22.77 20.53 -11.35
C GLY A 58 -24.11 20.48 -10.61
N GLN A 59 -24.82 19.37 -10.81
CA GLN A 59 -26.12 19.08 -10.16
C GLN A 59 -26.09 17.71 -9.50
N SER A 60 -26.98 17.50 -8.54
CA SER A 60 -27.24 16.17 -7.98
C SER A 60 -27.92 15.28 -9.03
N SER A 61 -27.84 13.96 -8.83
CA SER A 61 -28.49 12.98 -9.71
C SER A 61 -30.03 13.14 -9.78
N SER A 62 -30.64 13.66 -8.72
CA SER A 62 -32.07 13.98 -8.68
C SER A 62 -32.43 15.32 -9.33
N GLY A 63 -31.46 16.14 -9.69
CA GLY A 63 -31.65 17.49 -10.21
C GLY A 63 -32.14 18.54 -9.20
N LEU A 64 -32.39 18.16 -7.95
CA LEU A 64 -32.95 19.05 -6.92
C LEU A 64 -31.90 19.97 -6.27
N THR A 65 -30.60 19.67 -6.43
CA THR A 65 -29.51 20.42 -5.84
C THR A 65 -28.50 20.84 -6.90
N VAL A 66 -28.13 22.10 -6.91
CA VAL A 66 -27.09 22.68 -7.74
C VAL A 66 -25.88 22.98 -6.86
N PHE A 67 -24.70 22.59 -7.29
CA PHE A 67 -23.46 22.92 -6.61
C PHE A 67 -22.89 24.22 -7.18
N VAL A 68 -22.93 25.26 -6.38
CA VAL A 68 -22.51 26.61 -6.79
C VAL A 68 -21.18 26.96 -6.13
N GLU A 69 -20.24 27.44 -6.94
CA GLU A 69 -19.02 28.07 -6.50
C GLU A 69 -19.28 29.58 -6.37
N PRO A 70 -19.39 30.15 -5.16
CA PRO A 70 -19.69 31.58 -5.00
C PRO A 70 -18.56 32.45 -5.59
N MET A 71 -18.94 33.56 -6.23
CA MET A 71 -17.96 34.46 -6.87
C MET A 71 -16.78 34.85 -6.00
N PRO A 72 -16.94 35.14 -4.69
CA PRO A 72 -15.80 35.49 -3.83
C PRO A 72 -14.75 34.40 -3.66
N VAL A 73 -15.08 33.12 -3.92
CA VAL A 73 -14.13 32.00 -3.77
C VAL A 73 -13.58 31.49 -5.10
N VAL A 74 -14.06 31.96 -6.24
CA VAL A 74 -13.60 31.52 -7.57
C VAL A 74 -12.10 31.71 -7.75
N GLU A 75 -11.60 32.89 -7.45
CA GLU A 75 -10.15 33.17 -7.56
C GLU A 75 -9.31 32.33 -6.58
N MET A 76 -9.81 32.10 -5.37
CA MET A 76 -9.14 31.26 -4.38
C MET A 76 -9.12 29.79 -4.81
N ASN A 77 -10.21 29.26 -5.38
CA ASN A 77 -10.24 27.93 -5.97
C ASN A 77 -9.29 27.80 -7.18
N ASN A 78 -9.24 28.83 -8.05
CA ASN A 78 -8.27 28.88 -9.14
C ASN A 78 -6.83 28.80 -8.61
N LYS A 79 -6.52 29.63 -7.60
CA LYS A 79 -5.18 29.62 -6.98
C LYS A 79 -4.86 28.29 -6.31
N LEU A 80 -5.84 27.65 -5.68
CA LEU A 80 -5.68 26.32 -5.09
C LEU A 80 -5.34 25.28 -6.16
N ASN A 81 -6.03 25.27 -7.30
CA ASN A 81 -5.76 24.36 -8.41
C ASN A 81 -4.40 24.60 -9.06
N GLU A 82 -3.97 25.87 -9.20
CA GLU A 82 -2.61 26.20 -9.65
C GLU A 82 -1.56 25.58 -8.71
N LEU A 83 -1.73 25.76 -7.40
CA LEU A 83 -0.82 25.24 -6.40
C LEU A 83 -0.78 23.70 -6.37
N PHE A 84 -1.90 23.02 -6.64
CA PHE A 84 -1.90 21.57 -6.84
C PHE A 84 -1.09 21.16 -8.07
N GLY A 85 -1.29 21.84 -9.20
CA GLY A 85 -0.50 21.59 -10.40
C GLY A 85 1.00 21.89 -10.22
N GLU A 86 1.35 22.89 -9.41
CA GLU A 86 2.75 23.17 -9.02
C GLU A 86 3.32 22.04 -8.15
N GLU A 87 2.56 21.56 -7.16
CA GLU A 87 2.98 20.43 -6.30
C GLU A 87 3.21 19.17 -7.13
N GLU A 88 2.28 18.82 -8.03
CA GLU A 88 2.42 17.64 -8.92
C GLU A 88 3.67 17.75 -9.80
N ARG A 89 3.91 18.90 -10.42
CA ARG A 89 5.12 19.13 -11.24
C ARG A 89 6.40 18.99 -10.42
N GLU A 90 6.42 19.54 -9.21
CA GLU A 90 7.60 19.44 -8.34
C GLU A 90 7.84 18.01 -7.86
N VAL A 91 6.79 17.27 -7.51
CA VAL A 91 6.89 15.84 -7.18
C VAL A 91 7.43 15.06 -8.38
N ALA A 92 6.90 15.27 -9.59
CA ALA A 92 7.39 14.62 -10.80
C ALA A 92 8.87 14.95 -11.08
N ARG A 93 9.27 16.22 -10.89
CA ARG A 93 10.66 16.65 -11.03
C ARG A 93 11.60 15.93 -10.05
N ILE A 94 11.21 15.87 -8.77
CA ILE A 94 12.00 15.20 -7.74
C ILE A 94 12.12 13.70 -8.05
N LEU A 95 11.02 13.04 -8.41
CA LEU A 95 11.02 11.61 -8.76
C LEU A 95 11.90 11.33 -9.98
N ALA A 96 11.82 12.17 -11.02
CA ALA A 96 12.68 12.04 -12.20
C ALA A 96 14.16 12.17 -11.83
N ALA A 97 14.53 13.23 -11.12
CA ALA A 97 15.91 13.45 -10.69
C ALA A 97 16.45 12.30 -9.81
N THR A 98 15.62 11.79 -8.90
CA THR A 98 15.99 10.65 -8.05
C THR A 98 16.16 9.37 -8.88
N SER A 99 15.26 9.12 -9.85
CA SER A 99 15.36 7.97 -10.76
C SER A 99 16.61 8.03 -11.63
N ASP A 100 16.96 9.22 -12.12
CA ASP A 100 18.16 9.40 -12.94
C ASP A 100 19.43 9.14 -12.11
N ALA A 101 19.50 9.64 -10.88
CA ALA A 101 20.60 9.35 -9.98
C ALA A 101 20.73 7.84 -9.66
N LEU A 102 19.61 7.12 -9.50
CA LEU A 102 19.62 5.67 -9.29
C LEU A 102 20.08 4.89 -10.52
N ARG A 103 19.79 5.40 -11.75
CA ARG A 103 20.24 4.73 -12.99
C ARG A 103 21.75 4.61 -13.11
N GLU A 104 22.47 5.57 -12.59
CA GLU A 104 23.96 5.53 -12.60
C GLU A 104 24.51 4.37 -11.77
N HIS A 105 23.72 3.83 -10.82
CA HIS A 105 24.12 2.77 -9.90
C HIS A 105 23.31 1.48 -10.07
N VAL A 106 22.57 1.33 -11.18
CA VAL A 106 21.65 0.20 -11.36
C VAL A 106 22.35 -1.16 -11.33
N ASP A 107 23.55 -1.25 -11.90
CA ASP A 107 24.31 -2.51 -11.92
C ASP A 107 24.85 -2.86 -10.53
N ASP A 108 25.33 -1.88 -9.77
CA ASP A 108 25.73 -2.07 -8.37
C ASP A 108 24.56 -2.50 -7.49
N LEU A 109 23.41 -1.87 -7.68
CA LEU A 109 22.17 -2.23 -6.95
C LEU A 109 21.74 -3.66 -7.28
N ARG A 110 21.82 -4.07 -8.56
CA ARG A 110 21.49 -5.44 -8.98
C ARG A 110 22.45 -6.44 -8.39
N ASN A 111 23.76 -6.19 -8.50
CA ASN A 111 24.79 -7.07 -7.91
C ASN A 111 24.62 -7.21 -6.40
N ASN A 112 24.30 -6.13 -5.70
CA ASN A 112 24.05 -6.16 -4.27
C ASN A 112 22.79 -6.97 -3.92
N ALA A 113 21.71 -6.85 -4.71
CA ALA A 113 20.49 -7.64 -4.52
C ALA A 113 20.76 -9.13 -4.74
N ASP A 114 21.53 -9.50 -5.75
CA ASP A 114 21.91 -10.89 -6.03
C ASP A 114 22.77 -11.46 -4.89
N ALA A 115 23.78 -10.71 -4.43
CA ALA A 115 24.61 -11.11 -3.31
C ALA A 115 23.83 -11.28 -2.01
N LEU A 116 22.89 -10.36 -1.72
CA LEU A 116 22.00 -10.47 -0.55
C LEU A 116 21.08 -11.70 -0.65
N THR A 117 20.58 -12.00 -1.83
CA THR A 117 19.74 -13.19 -2.08
C THR A 117 20.52 -14.47 -1.82
N GLU A 118 21.77 -14.55 -2.29
CA GLU A 118 22.64 -15.69 -2.03
C GLU A 118 22.96 -15.85 -0.54
N LEU A 119 23.31 -14.75 0.12
CA LEU A 119 23.59 -14.74 1.56
C LEU A 119 22.36 -15.18 2.38
N ASP A 120 21.17 -14.71 2.04
CA ASP A 120 19.94 -15.10 2.74
C ASP A 120 19.64 -16.59 2.54
N PHE A 121 19.83 -17.11 1.33
CA PHE A 121 19.69 -18.53 1.02
C PHE A 121 20.71 -19.39 1.78
N LEU A 122 21.97 -18.98 1.83
CA LEU A 122 23.01 -19.66 2.61
C LEU A 122 22.67 -19.67 4.10
N ARG A 123 22.21 -18.54 4.63
CA ARG A 123 21.77 -18.42 6.02
C ARG A 123 20.58 -19.33 6.32
N ALA A 124 19.59 -19.38 5.44
CA ALA A 124 18.43 -20.26 5.58
C ALA A 124 18.87 -21.73 5.64
N LYS A 125 19.75 -22.16 4.72
CA LYS A 125 20.32 -23.53 4.73
C LYS A 125 21.11 -23.83 6.00
N ALA A 126 21.94 -22.89 6.45
CA ALA A 126 22.73 -23.05 7.67
C ALA A 126 21.83 -23.19 8.90
N ASN A 127 20.86 -22.30 9.07
CA ASN A 127 19.89 -22.40 10.16
C ASN A 127 19.12 -23.71 10.13
N TYR A 128 18.61 -24.10 8.97
CA TYR A 128 17.93 -25.39 8.79
C TYR A 128 18.83 -26.56 9.18
N SER A 129 20.08 -26.54 8.72
CA SER A 129 21.06 -27.59 9.05
C SER A 129 21.33 -27.69 10.56
N LEU A 130 21.46 -26.58 11.24
CA LEU A 130 21.65 -26.53 12.70
C LEU A 130 20.40 -27.00 13.45
N ASP A 131 19.24 -26.49 13.08
CA ASP A 131 17.97 -26.81 13.73
C ASP A 131 17.59 -28.29 13.67
N TYR A 132 17.86 -28.93 12.52
CA TYR A 132 17.52 -30.32 12.25
C TYR A 132 18.73 -31.26 12.30
N ARG A 133 19.91 -30.77 12.66
CA ARG A 133 21.17 -31.56 12.72
C ARG A 133 21.40 -32.30 11.39
N CYS A 134 21.26 -31.57 10.28
CA CYS A 134 21.43 -32.12 8.95
C CYS A 134 22.90 -32.51 8.68
N ARG A 135 23.09 -33.45 7.76
CA ARG A 135 24.39 -33.78 7.17
C ARG A 135 24.34 -33.55 5.68
N ALA A 136 25.47 -33.22 5.08
CA ALA A 136 25.55 -33.08 3.63
C ALA A 136 25.22 -34.44 2.96
N PRO A 137 24.30 -34.49 1.99
CA PRO A 137 24.03 -35.72 1.26
C PRO A 137 25.20 -36.05 0.34
N ILE A 138 25.40 -37.36 0.14
CA ILE A 138 26.26 -37.86 -0.95
C ILE A 138 25.33 -37.99 -2.18
N VAL A 139 25.66 -37.26 -3.26
CA VAL A 139 24.92 -37.36 -4.52
C VAL A 139 25.73 -38.21 -5.49
N PRO A 140 25.34 -39.49 -5.68
CA PRO A 140 26.05 -40.40 -6.61
C PRO A 140 25.65 -40.09 -8.05
N ASP A 141 26.49 -40.46 -9.01
CA ASP A 141 26.20 -40.35 -10.45
C ASP A 141 25.12 -41.35 -10.92
N ALA A 142 24.83 -42.36 -10.12
CA ALA A 142 23.81 -43.39 -10.40
C ALA A 142 22.46 -43.00 -9.75
N PRO A 143 21.31 -43.35 -10.36
CA PRO A 143 19.99 -43.12 -9.81
C PRO A 143 19.71 -44.03 -8.60
N ARG A 144 20.18 -43.62 -7.44
CA ARG A 144 20.01 -44.33 -6.17
C ARG A 144 19.56 -43.36 -5.08
N VAL A 145 18.56 -43.76 -4.30
CA VAL A 145 18.15 -43.04 -3.09
C VAL A 145 18.37 -43.97 -1.88
N ASP A 146 19.29 -43.64 -0.99
CA ASP A 146 19.57 -44.36 0.25
C ASP A 146 19.40 -43.36 1.43
N LEU A 147 18.26 -43.43 2.08
CA LEU A 147 17.91 -42.61 3.23
C LEU A 147 18.01 -43.47 4.50
N ARG A 148 18.96 -43.15 5.38
CA ARG A 148 19.16 -43.89 6.64
C ARG A 148 18.78 -43.04 7.84
N GLY A 149 17.75 -43.46 8.57
CA GLY A 149 17.27 -42.75 9.75
C GLY A 149 16.73 -41.37 9.43
N ALA A 150 16.13 -41.17 8.26
CA ALA A 150 15.60 -39.88 7.84
C ALA A 150 14.40 -39.48 8.70
N ARG A 151 14.35 -38.21 9.10
CA ARG A 151 13.29 -37.65 9.93
C ARG A 151 12.54 -36.61 9.13
N HIS A 152 11.21 -36.58 9.28
CA HIS A 152 10.38 -35.62 8.57
C HIS A 152 10.50 -34.22 9.23
N PRO A 153 11.06 -33.21 8.56
CA PRO A 153 11.40 -31.95 9.22
C PRO A 153 10.18 -31.17 9.69
N LEU A 154 9.07 -31.19 8.95
CA LEU A 154 7.84 -30.49 9.35
C LEU A 154 7.22 -31.13 10.60
N LEU A 155 7.23 -32.48 10.71
CA LEU A 155 6.73 -33.15 11.92
C LEU A 155 7.66 -32.91 13.11
N GLU A 156 8.96 -32.86 12.89
CA GLU A 156 9.93 -32.55 13.94
C GLU A 156 9.73 -31.13 14.48
N ARG A 157 9.47 -30.18 13.59
CA ARG A 157 9.14 -28.80 13.96
C ARG A 157 7.84 -28.73 14.73
N LEU A 158 6.77 -29.34 14.22
CA LEU A 158 5.45 -29.36 14.85
C LEU A 158 5.53 -29.92 16.28
N PHE A 159 6.19 -31.07 16.46
CA PHE A 159 6.33 -31.68 17.78
C PHE A 159 7.23 -30.89 18.73
N ARG A 160 8.15 -30.09 18.19
CA ARG A 160 8.97 -29.17 18.99
C ARG A 160 8.10 -27.98 19.49
N GLU A 161 7.27 -27.43 18.61
CA GLU A 161 6.36 -26.32 18.94
C GLU A 161 5.29 -26.77 19.93
N GLU A 162 4.69 -27.97 19.75
CA GLU A 162 3.73 -28.57 20.70
C GLU A 162 4.35 -28.80 22.09
N ARG A 163 5.60 -29.25 22.15
CA ARG A 163 6.33 -29.40 23.43
C ARG A 163 6.59 -28.08 24.10
N ALA A 164 6.98 -27.06 23.35
CA ALA A 164 7.26 -25.74 23.88
C ALA A 164 6.00 -25.05 24.42
N SER A 165 4.83 -25.35 23.85
CA SER A 165 3.52 -24.81 24.30
C SER A 165 2.85 -25.65 25.40
N GLY A 166 3.45 -26.78 25.83
CA GLY A 166 2.87 -27.68 26.83
C GLY A 166 1.67 -28.50 26.32
N GLN A 167 1.43 -28.51 25.01
CA GLN A 167 0.31 -29.24 24.37
C GLN A 167 0.71 -30.64 23.86
N ALA A 168 1.97 -31.02 23.96
CA ALA A 168 2.44 -32.29 23.45
C ALA A 168 1.99 -33.46 24.31
N PRO A 169 1.36 -34.52 23.75
CA PRO A 169 1.18 -35.79 24.45
C PRO A 169 2.55 -36.39 24.81
N GLU A 170 2.64 -37.03 25.98
CA GLU A 170 3.86 -37.72 26.41
C GLU A 170 4.29 -38.76 25.36
N GLY A 171 5.59 -38.78 25.03
CA GLY A 171 6.19 -39.77 24.14
C GLY A 171 6.05 -39.52 22.64
N ARG A 172 5.42 -38.42 22.21
CA ARG A 172 5.30 -38.13 20.77
C ARG A 172 6.65 -37.69 20.17
N ALA A 173 7.14 -38.49 19.25
CA ALA A 173 8.41 -38.27 18.53
C ALA A 173 8.31 -38.68 17.07
N VAL A 174 9.14 -38.08 16.22
CA VAL A 174 9.26 -38.50 14.82
C VAL A 174 9.99 -39.84 14.76
N ILE A 175 9.38 -40.84 14.14
CA ILE A 175 9.98 -42.16 13.91
C ILE A 175 10.92 -42.01 12.69
N PRO A 176 12.24 -42.30 12.86
CA PRO A 176 13.17 -42.27 11.74
C PRO A 176 12.85 -43.36 10.69
N LEU A 177 12.91 -42.98 9.42
CA LEU A 177 12.66 -43.85 8.29
C LEU A 177 13.97 -44.25 7.61
N THR A 178 14.17 -45.54 7.34
CA THR A 178 15.27 -46.04 6.50
C THR A 178 14.69 -46.61 5.24
N VAL A 179 15.05 -46.05 4.08
CA VAL A 179 14.53 -46.46 2.75
C VAL A 179 15.67 -46.48 1.76
N CYS A 180 15.75 -47.51 0.99
CA CYS A 180 16.69 -47.67 -0.12
C CYS A 180 15.92 -47.97 -1.41
N PHE A 181 16.13 -47.17 -2.44
CA PHE A 181 15.64 -47.40 -3.79
C PHE A 181 16.83 -47.46 -4.74
N ASP A 182 17.05 -48.64 -5.33
CA ASP A 182 18.01 -48.86 -6.40
C ASP A 182 17.24 -49.04 -7.71
N ASP A 183 17.77 -48.54 -8.83
CA ASP A 183 17.20 -48.86 -10.15
C ASP A 183 17.56 -50.30 -10.54
N PRO A 184 16.60 -51.25 -10.56
CA PRO A 184 16.86 -52.63 -10.90
C PRO A 184 17.21 -52.87 -12.38
N ALA A 185 17.09 -51.83 -13.24
CA ALA A 185 17.37 -51.93 -14.67
C ALA A 185 18.86 -51.80 -15.04
N ARG A 186 19.77 -51.61 -14.04
CA ARG A 186 21.22 -51.49 -14.24
C ARG A 186 22.05 -52.45 -13.37
N GLY A 187 21.48 -53.58 -13.03
CA GLY A 187 22.20 -54.71 -12.42
C GLY A 187 22.77 -55.64 -13.46
#